data_518117f07b2f99422c0b652f4d162944
#
_entry.id   518117f07b2f99422c0b652f4d162944
#
_cell.length_a   1.000
_cell.length_b   1.000
_cell.length_c   1.000
_cell.angle_alpha   90.00
_cell.angle_beta   90.00
_cell.angle_gamma   90.00
#
_symmetry.space_group_name_H-M   'P 1'
#
loop_
_entity.id
_entity.type
_entity.pdbx_description
1 polymer ?
#
loop_
_entity_poly.entity_id
_entity_poly.type
_entity_poly.pdbx_seq_one_letter_code
_entity_poly.pdbx_strand_id
1 'polypeptide(L)'
;SYSFILPTAQIIKVKQFNGEPVHAWFDVKSSDFRREVDVGGIFASSDRIASLIRKEISQGVSPKDIYLGGFSQGGVIALTTALLEPFAVGGVFALSSYLPLEDQLTSQMTDASKDVPIFQAVSLKDEFISQEMSYKASEYLRKRGNAVLVKRYDMKHEIRNRELDDIINWMESLAC
;
A
#
# COMPACT_ATOMS: atom_id res chain seq x y z
N SER A 1 -21.14 -7.36 -4.18
CA SER A 1 -20.98 -6.67 -2.88
C SER A 1 -19.61 -7.03 -2.30
N TYR A 2 -19.00 -6.09 -1.55
CA TYR A 2 -17.71 -6.29 -0.90
C TYR A 2 -17.89 -6.38 0.61
N SER A 3 -17.10 -7.23 1.26
CA SER A 3 -16.89 -7.23 2.70
C SER A 3 -15.62 -6.47 3.03
N PHE A 4 -15.62 -5.68 4.11
CA PHE A 4 -14.47 -4.86 4.49
C PHE A 4 -13.88 -5.34 5.81
N ILE A 5 -12.57 -5.49 5.84
CA ILE A 5 -11.78 -5.70 7.06
C ILE A 5 -10.92 -4.45 7.25
N LEU A 6 -11.12 -3.75 8.35
CA LEU A 6 -10.43 -2.50 8.68
C LEU A 6 -9.51 -2.71 9.88
N PRO A 7 -8.29 -3.24 9.69
CA PRO A 7 -7.36 -3.48 10.78
C PRO A 7 -6.83 -2.15 11.34
N THR A 8 -6.76 -2.05 12.65
CA THR A 8 -6.16 -0.91 13.34
C THR A 8 -4.65 -1.12 13.50
N ALA A 9 -3.86 -0.11 13.18
CA ALA A 9 -2.42 -0.11 13.43
C ALA A 9 -2.11 -0.22 14.93
N GLN A 10 -0.96 -0.79 15.27
CA GLN A 10 -0.52 -0.87 16.66
C GLN A 10 -0.17 0.52 17.21
N ILE A 11 -0.25 0.67 18.52
CA ILE A 11 0.28 1.86 19.20
C ILE A 11 1.79 1.67 19.33
N ILE A 12 2.54 2.57 18.70
CA ILE A 12 4.01 2.61 18.76
C ILE A 12 4.50 4.02 19.05
N LYS A 13 5.72 4.12 19.56
CA LYS A 13 6.38 5.43 19.73
C LYS A 13 6.94 5.88 18.38
N VAL A 14 6.47 7.02 17.88
CA VAL A 14 6.91 7.57 16.61
C VAL A 14 7.88 8.71 16.85
N LYS A 15 9.10 8.61 16.31
CA LYS A 15 10.17 9.60 16.51
C LYS A 15 9.78 11.00 16.01
N GLN A 16 9.11 11.09 14.89
CA GLN A 16 8.63 12.37 14.35
C GLN A 16 7.66 13.09 15.30
N PHE A 17 7.00 12.37 16.19
CA PHE A 17 6.10 12.91 17.21
C PHE A 17 6.76 12.91 18.61
N ASN A 18 8.07 13.17 18.69
CA ASN A 18 8.84 13.21 19.93
C ASN A 18 8.74 11.92 20.79
N GLY A 19 8.48 10.79 20.15
CA GLY A 19 8.31 9.52 20.81
C GLY A 19 6.95 9.32 21.49
N GLU A 20 5.97 10.17 21.18
CA GLU A 20 4.61 9.99 21.66
C GLU A 20 3.98 8.70 21.07
N PRO A 21 3.24 7.94 21.92
CA PRO A 21 2.57 6.73 21.47
C PRO A 21 1.35 7.08 20.60
N VAL A 22 1.36 6.63 19.36
CA VAL A 22 0.27 6.83 18.41
C VAL A 22 0.00 5.55 17.62
N HIS A 23 -1.20 5.42 17.07
CA HIS A 23 -1.48 4.37 16.10
C HIS A 23 -0.69 4.62 14.82
N ALA A 24 0.28 3.76 14.53
CA ALA A 24 1.08 3.82 13.31
C ALA A 24 1.49 2.43 12.85
N TRP A 25 1.62 2.25 11.53
CA TRP A 25 2.05 0.99 10.95
C TRP A 25 3.56 0.77 11.10
N PHE A 26 4.34 1.84 11.11
CA PHE A 26 5.79 1.84 11.30
C PHE A 26 6.27 3.22 11.80
N ASP A 27 7.48 3.27 12.34
CA ASP A 27 8.07 4.51 12.83
C ASP A 27 8.48 5.43 11.67
N VAL A 28 8.18 6.71 11.78
CA VAL A 28 8.69 7.76 10.90
C VAL A 28 9.86 8.42 11.60
N LYS A 29 11.07 8.03 11.18
CA LYS A 29 12.31 8.40 11.88
C LYS A 29 12.82 9.79 11.51
N SER A 30 12.45 10.30 10.35
CA SER A 30 12.82 11.64 9.89
C SER A 30 11.74 12.25 8.99
N SER A 31 11.76 13.57 8.82
CA SER A 31 10.89 14.27 7.85
C SER A 31 11.26 13.95 6.40
N ASP A 32 12.47 13.44 6.15
CA ASP A 32 12.84 12.84 4.88
C ASP A 32 12.58 11.33 4.93
N PHE A 33 11.40 10.92 4.49
CA PHE A 33 10.93 9.53 4.47
C PHE A 33 11.86 8.54 3.76
N ARG A 34 12.89 9.01 3.05
CA ARG A 34 13.85 8.19 2.30
C ARG A 34 15.13 7.90 3.08
N ARG A 35 15.49 8.71 4.08
CA ARG A 35 16.79 8.61 4.77
C ARG A 35 16.85 7.56 5.84
N GLU A 36 15.79 7.41 6.63
CA GLU A 36 15.73 6.43 7.71
C GLU A 36 14.40 5.69 7.69
N VAL A 37 14.35 4.59 6.96
CA VAL A 37 13.16 3.75 6.87
C VAL A 37 13.12 2.75 8.02
N ASP A 38 11.97 2.59 8.65
CA ASP A 38 11.72 1.56 9.65
C ASP A 38 11.39 0.22 8.97
N VAL A 39 12.44 -0.41 8.44
CA VAL A 39 12.33 -1.70 7.72
C VAL A 39 11.62 -2.75 8.55
N GLY A 40 12.03 -2.91 9.83
CA GLY A 40 11.45 -3.91 10.74
C GLY A 40 9.96 -3.66 11.00
N GLY A 41 9.57 -2.41 11.24
CA GLY A 41 8.16 -2.04 11.46
C GLY A 41 7.29 -2.28 10.23
N ILE A 42 7.80 -1.98 9.03
CA ILE A 42 7.09 -2.24 7.78
C ILE A 42 6.87 -3.73 7.57
N PHE A 43 7.91 -4.57 7.71
CA PHE A 43 7.77 -6.01 7.55
C PHE A 43 6.85 -6.62 8.61
N ALA A 44 6.98 -6.24 9.88
CA ALA A 44 6.11 -6.73 10.95
C ALA A 44 4.63 -6.38 10.71
N SER A 45 4.35 -5.16 10.25
CA SER A 45 2.99 -4.75 9.89
C SER A 45 2.48 -5.49 8.66
N SER A 46 3.32 -5.70 7.65
CA SER A 46 2.98 -6.49 6.46
C SER A 46 2.65 -7.94 6.82
N ASP A 47 3.40 -8.57 7.70
CA ASP A 47 3.12 -9.94 8.17
C ASP A 47 1.77 -10.06 8.89
N ARG A 48 1.37 -9.02 9.64
CA ARG A 48 0.04 -8.97 10.27
C ARG A 48 -1.07 -8.93 9.22
N ILE A 49 -0.93 -8.11 8.18
CA ILE A 49 -1.90 -8.05 7.08
C ILE A 49 -1.90 -9.35 6.29
N ALA A 50 -0.73 -9.93 6.00
CA ALA A 50 -0.60 -11.23 5.35
C ALA A 50 -1.33 -12.34 6.13
N SER A 51 -1.27 -12.31 7.46
CA SER A 51 -1.99 -13.26 8.32
C SER A 51 -3.52 -13.14 8.18
N LEU A 52 -4.04 -11.92 8.02
CA LEU A 52 -5.47 -11.70 7.74
C LEU A 52 -5.86 -12.25 6.37
N ILE A 53 -5.05 -12.00 5.35
CA ILE A 53 -5.28 -12.53 3.99
C ILE A 53 -5.34 -14.07 4.01
N ARG A 54 -4.34 -14.70 4.64
CA ARG A 54 -4.27 -16.17 4.73
C ARG A 54 -5.45 -16.75 5.50
N LYS A 55 -5.97 -16.03 6.51
CA LYS A 55 -7.18 -16.42 7.22
C LYS A 55 -8.40 -16.43 6.29
N GLU A 56 -8.60 -15.37 5.50
CA GLU A 56 -9.71 -15.30 4.54
C GLU A 56 -9.61 -16.42 3.49
N ILE A 57 -8.39 -16.67 2.97
CA ILE A 57 -8.14 -17.75 2.03
C ILE A 57 -8.49 -19.12 2.67
N SER A 58 -8.12 -19.33 3.94
CA SER A 58 -8.45 -20.58 4.65
C SER A 58 -9.95 -20.78 4.85
N GLN A 59 -10.74 -19.72 4.77
CA GLN A 59 -12.21 -19.72 4.82
C GLN A 59 -12.85 -19.86 3.43
N GLY A 60 -12.06 -20.01 2.37
CA GLY A 60 -12.53 -20.26 1.01
C GLY A 60 -12.57 -19.04 0.10
N VAL A 61 -12.07 -17.88 0.56
CA VAL A 61 -11.97 -16.70 -0.31
C VAL A 61 -10.81 -16.89 -1.30
N SER A 62 -11.07 -16.71 -2.59
CA SER A 62 -10.02 -16.74 -3.61
C SER A 62 -9.07 -15.55 -3.42
N PRO A 63 -7.74 -15.72 -3.54
CA PRO A 63 -6.81 -14.59 -3.53
C PRO A 63 -7.17 -13.50 -4.54
N LYS A 64 -7.71 -13.86 -5.69
CA LYS A 64 -8.13 -12.92 -6.73
C LYS A 64 -9.35 -12.05 -6.34
N ASP A 65 -10.09 -12.46 -5.32
CA ASP A 65 -11.22 -11.70 -4.78
C ASP A 65 -10.81 -10.82 -3.59
N ILE A 66 -9.53 -10.83 -3.20
CA ILE A 66 -8.98 -10.02 -2.11
C ILE A 66 -8.30 -8.78 -2.68
N TYR A 67 -8.74 -7.62 -2.25
CA TYR A 67 -8.12 -6.33 -2.57
C TYR A 67 -7.50 -5.73 -1.33
N LEU A 68 -6.30 -5.20 -1.47
CA LEU A 68 -5.62 -4.48 -0.41
C LEU A 68 -5.67 -2.99 -0.69
N GLY A 69 -5.95 -2.20 0.33
CA GLY A 69 -5.98 -0.77 0.16
C GLY A 69 -5.39 -0.04 1.34
N GLY A 70 -4.79 1.12 1.09
CA GLY A 70 -4.30 1.94 2.16
C GLY A 70 -3.96 3.36 1.75
N PHE A 71 -4.13 4.26 2.72
CA PHE A 71 -3.78 5.66 2.62
C PHE A 71 -2.44 5.90 3.32
N SER A 72 -1.55 6.67 2.71
CA SER A 72 -0.27 7.06 3.28
C SER A 72 0.54 5.83 3.75
N GLN A 73 0.87 5.69 5.03
CA GLN A 73 1.51 4.51 5.61
C GLN A 73 0.75 3.20 5.29
N GLY A 74 -0.59 3.24 5.31
CA GLY A 74 -1.40 2.08 4.97
C GLY A 74 -1.19 1.60 3.54
N GLY A 75 -0.95 2.51 2.59
CA GLY A 75 -0.60 2.17 1.22
C GLY A 75 0.78 1.51 1.10
N VAL A 76 1.77 1.95 1.90
CA VAL A 76 3.08 1.28 2.00
C VAL A 76 2.90 -0.17 2.44
N ILE A 77 2.09 -0.41 3.47
CA ILE A 77 1.85 -1.76 3.98
C ILE A 77 1.07 -2.61 2.96
N ALA A 78 0.04 -2.05 2.32
CA ALA A 78 -0.73 -2.76 1.30
C ALA A 78 0.15 -3.22 0.12
N LEU A 79 0.98 -2.32 -0.42
CA LEU A 79 1.94 -2.62 -1.47
C LEU A 79 2.95 -3.69 -1.02
N THR A 80 3.62 -3.45 0.11
CA THR A 80 4.65 -4.38 0.64
C THR A 80 4.07 -5.76 0.85
N THR A 81 2.91 -5.88 1.48
CA THR A 81 2.25 -7.18 1.72
C THR A 81 1.98 -7.90 0.41
N ALA A 82 1.34 -7.24 -0.57
CA ALA A 82 0.99 -7.88 -1.84
C ALA A 82 2.22 -8.32 -2.64
N LEU A 83 3.34 -7.60 -2.53
CA LEU A 83 4.57 -7.92 -3.24
C LEU A 83 5.31 -9.14 -2.65
N LEU A 84 5.07 -9.46 -1.39
CA LEU A 84 5.74 -10.56 -0.67
C LEU A 84 4.94 -11.86 -0.65
N GLU A 85 3.62 -11.82 -0.90
CA GLU A 85 2.80 -13.03 -0.89
C GLU A 85 3.12 -13.94 -2.11
N PRO A 86 3.09 -15.28 -1.91
CA PRO A 86 3.40 -16.25 -2.96
C PRO A 86 2.28 -16.43 -4.00
N PHE A 87 1.26 -15.60 -3.94
CA PHE A 87 0.11 -15.57 -4.84
C PHE A 87 -0.26 -14.12 -5.19
N ALA A 88 -0.89 -13.93 -6.33
CA ALA A 88 -1.41 -12.62 -6.70
C ALA A 88 -2.79 -12.40 -6.07
N VAL A 89 -2.94 -11.31 -5.32
CA VAL A 89 -4.26 -10.80 -4.88
C VAL A 89 -4.99 -10.12 -6.04
N GLY A 90 -6.29 -9.83 -5.88
CA GLY A 90 -7.12 -9.19 -6.91
C GLY A 90 -6.65 -7.80 -7.31
N GLY A 91 -6.06 -7.06 -6.39
CA GLY A 91 -5.45 -5.77 -6.67
C GLY A 91 -5.03 -5.01 -5.42
N VAL A 92 -4.25 -3.95 -5.63
CA VAL A 92 -3.83 -3.03 -4.57
C VAL A 92 -4.17 -1.60 -4.97
N PHE A 93 -4.80 -0.83 -4.07
CA PHE A 93 -4.95 0.60 -4.24
C PHE A 93 -4.16 1.35 -3.15
N ALA A 94 -3.16 2.11 -3.60
CA ALA A 94 -2.28 2.90 -2.75
C ALA A 94 -2.60 4.39 -2.92
N LEU A 95 -3.09 5.03 -1.86
CA LEU A 95 -3.61 6.37 -1.87
C LEU A 95 -2.64 7.32 -1.19
N SER A 96 -2.17 8.36 -1.90
CA SER A 96 -1.16 9.30 -1.39
C SER A 96 -0.01 8.55 -0.69
N SER A 97 0.58 7.59 -1.38
CA SER A 97 1.53 6.64 -0.82
C SER A 97 2.76 6.45 -1.71
N TYR A 98 3.71 5.68 -1.24
CA TYR A 98 5.01 5.46 -1.83
C TYR A 98 5.53 4.05 -1.53
N LEU A 99 6.69 3.68 -2.07
CA LEU A 99 7.34 2.39 -1.80
C LEU A 99 8.78 2.65 -1.31
N PRO A 100 9.04 2.61 0.01
CA PRO A 100 10.34 3.01 0.56
C PRO A 100 11.41 1.92 0.55
N LEU A 101 11.06 0.67 0.25
CA LEU A 101 11.91 -0.51 0.41
C LEU A 101 12.27 -1.17 -0.93
N GLU A 102 12.39 -0.41 -2.02
CA GLU A 102 12.63 -0.96 -3.36
C GLU A 102 13.81 -1.94 -3.39
N ASP A 103 14.95 -1.57 -2.80
CA ASP A 103 16.16 -2.38 -2.78
C ASP A 103 15.98 -3.64 -1.91
N GLN A 104 15.40 -3.52 -0.71
CA GLN A 104 15.18 -4.62 0.20
C GLN A 104 14.09 -5.59 -0.30
N LEU A 105 13.08 -5.05 -1.00
CA LEU A 105 11.99 -5.85 -1.55
C LEU A 105 12.43 -6.65 -2.78
N THR A 106 13.33 -6.12 -3.61
CA THR A 106 13.70 -6.72 -4.90
C THR A 106 14.08 -8.20 -4.79
N SER A 107 14.80 -8.59 -3.73
CA SER A 107 15.22 -9.98 -3.51
C SER A 107 14.15 -10.86 -2.85
N GLN A 108 13.08 -10.28 -2.32
CA GLN A 108 12.04 -10.99 -1.56
C GLN A 108 10.70 -11.04 -2.27
N MET A 109 10.50 -10.18 -3.28
CA MET A 109 9.27 -10.18 -4.07
C MET A 109 9.11 -11.47 -4.86
N THR A 110 7.88 -11.98 -4.87
CA THR A 110 7.53 -13.22 -5.58
C THR A 110 7.24 -12.96 -7.05
N ASP A 111 7.39 -13.96 -7.89
CA ASP A 111 7.01 -13.85 -9.31
C ASP A 111 5.48 -13.66 -9.46
N ALA A 112 4.69 -14.33 -8.64
CA ALA A 112 3.23 -14.18 -8.63
C ALA A 112 2.78 -12.75 -8.40
N SER A 113 3.54 -11.95 -7.63
CA SER A 113 3.19 -10.57 -7.33
C SER A 113 3.34 -9.62 -8.53
N LYS A 114 3.94 -10.05 -9.65
CA LYS A 114 3.95 -9.29 -10.92
C LYS A 114 2.56 -9.20 -11.54
N ASP A 115 1.71 -10.18 -11.26
CA ASP A 115 0.32 -10.24 -11.77
C ASP A 115 -0.66 -9.43 -10.93
N VAL A 116 -0.20 -8.77 -9.86
CA VAL A 116 -1.05 -7.90 -9.03
C VAL A 116 -1.24 -6.56 -9.73
N PRO A 117 -2.49 -6.21 -10.12
CA PRO A 117 -2.80 -4.89 -10.63
C PRO A 117 -2.75 -3.85 -9.50
N ILE A 118 -2.27 -2.66 -9.83
CA ILE A 118 -2.06 -1.60 -8.84
C ILE A 118 -2.74 -0.32 -9.29
N PHE A 119 -3.52 0.28 -8.41
CA PHE A 119 -4.06 1.62 -8.53
C PHE A 119 -3.26 2.57 -7.63
N GLN A 120 -2.58 3.53 -8.20
CA GLN A 120 -1.82 4.55 -7.47
C GLN A 120 -2.52 5.89 -7.59
N ALA A 121 -3.05 6.40 -6.47
CA ALA A 121 -3.56 7.76 -6.39
C ALA A 121 -2.45 8.74 -5.98
N VAL A 122 -2.35 9.85 -6.71
CA VAL A 122 -1.36 10.90 -6.47
C VAL A 122 -2.08 12.20 -6.15
N SER A 123 -1.88 12.73 -4.96
CA SER A 123 -2.40 14.03 -4.53
C SER A 123 -1.44 15.14 -4.96
N LEU A 124 -1.93 16.07 -5.78
CA LEU A 124 -1.09 17.10 -6.41
C LEU A 124 -0.62 18.20 -5.45
N LYS A 125 -1.31 18.35 -4.31
CA LYS A 125 -1.01 19.36 -3.27
C LYS A 125 -0.64 18.70 -1.94
N ASP A 126 -0.14 17.46 -1.98
CA ASP A 126 0.27 16.73 -0.79
C ASP A 126 1.54 17.33 -0.20
N GLU A 127 1.47 17.68 1.08
CA GLU A 127 2.57 18.31 1.82
C GLU A 127 3.49 17.27 2.49
N PHE A 128 3.06 15.99 2.56
CA PHE A 128 3.79 14.91 3.21
C PHE A 128 4.40 13.94 2.19
N ILE A 129 3.59 13.45 1.26
CA ILE A 129 4.03 12.50 0.23
C ILE A 129 4.12 13.23 -1.10
N SER A 130 5.33 13.53 -1.53
CA SER A 130 5.53 14.23 -2.80
C SER A 130 5.07 13.40 -3.99
N GLN A 131 4.63 14.08 -5.05
CA GLN A 131 4.29 13.42 -6.30
C GLN A 131 5.43 12.54 -6.83
N GLU A 132 6.67 13.01 -6.68
CA GLU A 132 7.89 12.28 -7.08
C GLU A 132 7.99 10.91 -6.39
N MET A 133 7.70 10.84 -5.08
CA MET A 133 7.72 9.59 -4.33
C MET A 133 6.69 8.58 -4.87
N SER A 134 5.47 9.05 -5.16
CA SER A 134 4.41 8.22 -5.71
C SER A 134 4.71 7.77 -7.16
N TYR A 135 5.25 8.65 -7.98
CA TYR A 135 5.64 8.30 -9.35
C TYR A 135 6.81 7.34 -9.38
N LYS A 136 7.82 7.52 -8.52
CA LYS A 136 8.96 6.60 -8.40
C LYS A 136 8.49 5.18 -8.07
N ALA A 137 7.57 5.03 -7.11
CA ALA A 137 6.96 3.75 -6.79
C ALA A 137 6.25 3.13 -8.02
N SER A 138 5.45 3.94 -8.72
CA SER A 138 4.73 3.51 -9.92
C SER A 138 5.67 3.05 -11.04
N GLU A 139 6.76 3.79 -11.28
CA GLU A 139 7.76 3.43 -12.30
C GLU A 139 8.49 2.15 -11.94
N TYR A 140 8.90 2.00 -10.68
CA TYR A 140 9.55 0.79 -10.20
C TYR A 140 8.66 -0.44 -10.43
N LEU A 141 7.39 -0.35 -10.05
CA LEU A 141 6.42 -1.44 -10.20
C LEU A 141 6.15 -1.77 -11.68
N ARG A 142 6.04 -0.76 -12.55
CA ARG A 142 5.89 -0.96 -14.00
C ARG A 142 7.12 -1.63 -14.62
N LYS A 143 8.34 -1.19 -14.25
CA LYS A 143 9.59 -1.81 -14.72
C LYS A 143 9.68 -3.27 -14.30
N ARG A 144 9.08 -3.63 -13.19
CA ARG A 144 9.00 -5.00 -12.70
C ARG A 144 7.98 -5.86 -13.45
N GLY A 145 7.03 -5.25 -14.14
CA GLY A 145 5.98 -5.92 -14.93
C GLY A 145 4.56 -5.75 -14.41
N ASN A 146 4.36 -5.08 -13.28
CA ASN A 146 3.02 -4.85 -12.75
C ASN A 146 2.20 -3.90 -13.66
N ALA A 147 0.92 -4.19 -13.80
CA ALA A 147 -0.04 -3.24 -14.38
C ALA A 147 -0.35 -2.14 -13.37
N VAL A 148 0.09 -0.90 -13.63
CA VAL A 148 -0.10 0.23 -12.71
C VAL A 148 -0.92 1.32 -13.37
N LEU A 149 -2.13 1.56 -12.85
CA LEU A 149 -2.97 2.72 -13.17
C LEU A 149 -2.64 3.85 -12.21
N VAL A 150 -2.18 4.99 -12.73
CA VAL A 150 -1.94 6.20 -11.94
C VAL A 150 -3.05 7.20 -12.18
N LYS A 151 -3.71 7.64 -11.11
CA LYS A 151 -4.69 8.73 -11.12
C LYS A 151 -4.19 9.92 -10.30
N ARG A 152 -4.46 11.13 -10.78
CA ARG A 152 -4.03 12.40 -10.15
C ARG A 152 -5.24 13.18 -9.66
N TYR A 153 -5.13 13.70 -8.44
CA TYR A 153 -6.20 14.45 -7.80
C TYR A 153 -5.70 15.80 -7.28
N ASP A 154 -6.42 16.86 -7.60
CA ASP A 154 -6.12 18.20 -7.08
C ASP A 154 -6.63 18.34 -5.64
N MET A 155 -5.89 17.73 -4.72
CA MET A 155 -6.18 17.68 -3.30
C MET A 155 -4.89 17.63 -2.47
N LYS A 156 -5.00 17.86 -1.17
CA LYS A 156 -3.94 17.71 -0.18
C LYS A 156 -3.78 16.25 0.24
N HIS A 157 -3.14 16.02 1.41
CA HIS A 157 -3.02 14.69 2.03
C HIS A 157 -4.35 14.24 2.63
N GLU A 158 -5.27 13.85 1.81
CA GLU A 158 -6.66 13.52 2.15
C GLU A 158 -7.24 12.50 1.17
N ILE A 159 -8.41 11.93 1.51
CA ILE A 159 -9.20 11.07 0.63
C ILE A 159 -10.48 11.80 0.25
N ARG A 160 -10.88 11.71 -1.03
CA ARG A 160 -12.12 12.32 -1.53
C ARG A 160 -13.00 11.31 -2.26
N ASN A 161 -14.31 11.57 -2.30
CA ASN A 161 -15.31 10.68 -2.92
C ASN A 161 -14.95 10.32 -4.36
N ARG A 162 -14.48 11.27 -5.18
CA ARG A 162 -14.07 11.00 -6.56
C ARG A 162 -12.98 9.93 -6.67
N GLU A 163 -12.04 9.94 -5.73
CA GLU A 163 -10.99 8.92 -5.66
C GLU A 163 -11.58 7.55 -5.33
N LEU A 164 -12.53 7.49 -4.39
CA LEU A 164 -13.22 6.26 -4.02
C LEU A 164 -14.07 5.71 -5.19
N ASP A 165 -14.77 6.57 -5.91
CA ASP A 165 -15.52 6.18 -7.12
C ASP A 165 -14.59 5.61 -8.20
N ASP A 166 -13.44 6.23 -8.42
CA ASP A 166 -12.43 5.75 -9.36
C ASP A 166 -11.85 4.39 -8.96
N ILE A 167 -11.66 4.13 -7.65
CA ILE A 167 -11.21 2.83 -7.14
C ILE A 167 -12.26 1.75 -7.38
N ILE A 168 -13.53 2.04 -7.08
CA ILE A 168 -14.64 1.10 -7.31
C ILE A 168 -14.72 0.72 -8.79
N ASN A 169 -14.73 1.71 -9.68
CA ASN A 169 -14.75 1.49 -11.12
C ASN A 169 -13.55 0.66 -11.61
N TRP A 170 -12.36 0.93 -11.04
CA TRP A 170 -11.16 0.16 -11.36
C TRP A 170 -11.28 -1.30 -10.89
N MET A 171 -11.72 -1.55 -9.65
CA MET A 171 -11.93 -2.90 -9.14
C MET A 171 -12.94 -3.68 -9.98
N GLU A 172 -14.05 -3.05 -10.38
CA GLU A 172 -15.06 -3.65 -11.25
C GLU A 172 -14.51 -4.00 -12.63
N SER A 173 -13.62 -3.16 -13.18
CA SER A 173 -12.96 -3.42 -14.46
C SER A 173 -12.00 -4.61 -14.45
N LEU A 174 -11.52 -5.02 -13.29
CA LEU A 174 -10.64 -6.20 -13.12
C LEU A 174 -11.43 -7.51 -12.97
N ALA A 175 -12.72 -7.42 -12.62
CA ALA A 175 -13.59 -8.58 -12.42
C ALA A 175 -14.22 -9.11 -13.72
N CYS A 176 -14.01 -8.40 -14.84
CA CYS A 176 -14.43 -8.80 -16.19
C CYS A 176 -13.32 -9.55 -16.89
#